data_a7f3d9e9bc45e7260949462ce7370fb0
#
_entry.id   a7f3d9e9bc45e7260949462ce7370fb0
#
_cell.length_a   1.000
_cell.length_b   1.000
_cell.length_c   1.000
_cell.angle_alpha   90.00
_cell.angle_beta   90.00
_cell.angle_gamma   90.00
#
_symmetry.space_group_name_H-M   'P 1'
#
loop_
_entity.id
_entity.type
_entity.pdbx_description
1 polymer ?
#
loop_
_entity_poly.entity_id
_entity_poly.type
_entity_poly.pdbx_seq_one_letter_code
_entity_poly.pdbx_strand_id
1 'polypeptide(L)'
;MPIAAPLPLDSRERAYTLADGHADTASSVTCAVSWGAIAAGAAAGAALSLILLILGVGLGLSSVSPWSREGISAASFGVSTIVWLMLTQLLASAMGGYLAGRLRTRWMDTQTDEIYFRDTAHGFLAWAVASLATAALLTSVIGSILSGGIQAGASVVGGVATTATVAAGGLAASGKMASEESGPMAYFIDSLFRRDGSAVAASSTEPAMPGEASDRTMAQDAAEVGRIFMNVSRSEPLPPEDIRYVGQLVAQRTGMSQQDAEKRVADVYARAQAKLNAAEVAAKDTADKARKASAYAALWIFVSLLSGAFVASLAATYGGRQRDA
;
A
#
# COMPACT_ATOMS: atom_id res chain seq x y z
N MET A 1 -23.34 95.47 -16.12
CA MET A 1 -23.44 94.09 -16.59
C MET A 1 -23.40 93.13 -15.35
N PRO A 2 -24.47 92.42 -15.01
CA PRO A 2 -24.43 91.49 -13.89
C PRO A 2 -23.77 90.20 -14.33
N ILE A 3 -22.83 89.74 -13.53
CA ILE A 3 -22.11 88.47 -13.71
C ILE A 3 -23.11 87.37 -13.30
N ALA A 4 -23.46 86.52 -14.26
CA ALA A 4 -24.34 85.34 -13.98
C ALA A 4 -23.68 84.34 -12.99
N ALA A 5 -24.38 84.04 -11.93
CA ALA A 5 -23.95 82.98 -10.98
C ALA A 5 -23.89 81.63 -11.66
N PRO A 6 -22.91 80.77 -11.36
CA PRO A 6 -22.86 79.39 -11.92
C PRO A 6 -24.07 78.55 -11.45
N LEU A 7 -24.69 77.89 -12.39
CA LEU A 7 -25.80 76.95 -12.14
C LEU A 7 -25.39 75.89 -11.19
N PRO A 8 -26.23 75.46 -10.22
CA PRO A 8 -25.93 74.31 -9.36
C PRO A 8 -25.90 72.98 -10.16
N LEU A 9 -24.81 72.29 -10.08
CA LEU A 9 -24.66 70.96 -10.66
C LEU A 9 -25.84 70.06 -10.17
N ASP A 10 -26.51 69.43 -11.14
CA ASP A 10 -27.63 68.59 -10.90
C ASP A 10 -27.26 67.51 -9.84
N SER A 11 -28.17 67.30 -8.92
CA SER A 11 -28.02 66.29 -7.87
C SER A 11 -27.73 64.86 -8.39
N ARG A 12 -28.12 64.62 -9.64
CA ARG A 12 -27.80 63.36 -10.32
C ARG A 12 -26.32 63.26 -10.74
N GLU A 13 -25.70 64.34 -11.27
CA GLU A 13 -24.27 64.33 -11.57
C GLU A 13 -23.40 64.19 -10.33
N ARG A 14 -23.80 64.75 -9.19
CA ARG A 14 -23.13 64.52 -7.91
C ARG A 14 -23.29 63.08 -7.42
N ALA A 15 -24.46 62.47 -7.66
CA ALA A 15 -24.70 61.08 -7.31
C ALA A 15 -23.85 60.11 -8.16
N TYR A 16 -23.67 60.43 -9.46
CA TYR A 16 -22.78 59.62 -10.32
C TYR A 16 -21.31 59.77 -9.98
N THR A 17 -20.81 60.99 -9.70
CA THR A 17 -19.42 61.19 -9.28
C THR A 17 -19.13 60.62 -7.90
N LEU A 18 -20.08 60.59 -6.98
CA LEU A 18 -19.93 59.94 -5.69
C LEU A 18 -20.05 58.42 -5.81
N ALA A 19 -20.84 57.89 -6.74
CA ALA A 19 -20.94 56.45 -7.01
C ALA A 19 -19.68 55.91 -7.70
N ASP A 20 -19.12 56.66 -8.67
CA ASP A 20 -17.87 56.31 -9.33
C ASP A 20 -16.66 56.40 -8.39
N GLY A 21 -16.61 57.41 -7.49
CA GLY A 21 -15.57 57.52 -6.47
C GLY A 21 -15.67 56.44 -5.37
N HIS A 22 -16.82 55.78 -5.23
CA HIS A 22 -16.98 54.63 -4.28
C HIS A 22 -16.76 53.27 -4.94
N ALA A 23 -16.85 53.17 -6.28
CA ALA A 23 -16.52 51.96 -7.00
C ALA A 23 -14.99 51.74 -7.10
N ASP A 24 -14.20 52.81 -7.16
CA ASP A 24 -12.73 52.72 -7.21
C ASP A 24 -12.07 52.60 -5.83
N THR A 25 -12.81 52.79 -4.74
CA THR A 25 -12.33 52.60 -3.35
C THR A 25 -12.83 51.27 -2.72
N ALA A 26 -13.35 50.34 -3.48
CA ALA A 26 -13.21 48.95 -3.11
C ALA A 26 -11.72 48.66 -3.23
N SER A 27 -10.92 49.22 -2.30
CA SER A 27 -9.56 48.82 -2.04
C SER A 27 -9.55 47.30 -2.10
N SER A 28 -9.00 46.74 -3.16
CA SER A 28 -8.62 45.36 -3.23
C SER A 28 -7.83 45.11 -1.95
N VAL A 29 -8.49 44.56 -0.93
CA VAL A 29 -7.81 44.01 0.22
C VAL A 29 -6.87 43.01 -0.40
N THR A 30 -5.65 43.41 -0.66
CA THR A 30 -4.60 42.53 -1.18
C THR A 30 -4.35 41.53 -0.06
N CYS A 31 -5.07 40.41 -0.14
CA CYS A 31 -4.86 39.31 0.80
C CYS A 31 -3.37 39.04 0.84
N ALA A 32 -2.78 38.99 2.02
CA ALA A 32 -1.38 38.64 2.25
C ALA A 32 -1.02 37.27 1.65
N VAL A 33 -2.03 36.42 1.37
CA VAL A 33 -1.89 35.08 0.81
C VAL A 33 -2.51 35.04 -0.58
N SER A 34 -1.72 34.68 -1.59
CA SER A 34 -2.17 34.45 -2.96
C SER A 34 -2.54 32.99 -3.19
N TRP A 35 -3.78 32.63 -2.88
CA TRP A 35 -4.27 31.24 -3.02
C TRP A 35 -4.18 30.72 -4.44
N GLY A 36 -4.36 31.57 -5.44
CA GLY A 36 -4.21 31.18 -6.85
C GLY A 36 -2.78 30.73 -7.19
N ALA A 37 -1.77 31.45 -6.67
CA ALA A 37 -0.37 31.09 -6.86
C ALA A 37 0.00 29.81 -6.10
N ILE A 38 -0.52 29.62 -4.88
CA ILE A 38 -0.34 28.41 -4.09
C ILE A 38 -0.94 27.21 -4.82
N ALA A 39 -2.19 27.32 -5.29
CA ALA A 39 -2.86 26.26 -6.03
C ALA A 39 -2.14 25.90 -7.35
N ALA A 40 -1.68 26.90 -8.09
CA ALA A 40 -0.91 26.69 -9.32
C ALA A 40 0.43 25.98 -9.04
N GLY A 41 1.16 26.43 -8.01
CA GLY A 41 2.38 25.76 -7.57
C GLY A 41 2.14 24.33 -7.11
N ALA A 42 1.10 24.11 -6.31
CA ALA A 42 0.73 22.78 -5.84
C ALA A 42 0.36 21.83 -7.01
N ALA A 43 -0.43 22.32 -7.98
CA ALA A 43 -0.81 21.54 -9.16
C ALA A 43 0.40 21.17 -10.01
N ALA A 44 1.32 22.12 -10.24
CA ALA A 44 2.55 21.86 -11.00
C ALA A 44 3.48 20.87 -10.29
N GLY A 45 3.66 20.99 -8.98
CA GLY A 45 4.42 20.04 -8.17
C GLY A 45 3.81 18.64 -8.20
N ALA A 46 2.49 18.55 -8.04
CA ALA A 46 1.77 17.27 -8.11
C ALA A 46 1.87 16.63 -9.51
N ALA A 47 1.72 17.42 -10.57
CA ALA A 47 1.85 16.91 -11.94
C ALA A 47 3.27 16.40 -12.24
N LEU A 48 4.31 17.13 -11.82
CA LEU A 48 5.69 16.70 -11.99
C LEU A 48 5.98 15.43 -11.19
N SER A 49 5.52 15.36 -9.93
CA SER A 49 5.69 14.16 -9.12
C SER A 49 5.03 12.94 -9.74
N LEU A 50 3.85 13.09 -10.34
CA LEU A 50 3.16 12.00 -11.05
C LEU A 50 3.97 11.51 -12.26
N ILE A 51 4.48 12.42 -13.08
CA ILE A 51 5.31 12.08 -14.24
C ILE A 51 6.57 11.31 -13.81
N LEU A 52 7.28 11.81 -12.79
CA LEU A 52 8.48 11.18 -12.26
C LEU A 52 8.20 9.84 -11.59
N LEU A 53 7.03 9.70 -10.94
CA LEU A 53 6.59 8.43 -10.35
C LEU A 53 6.35 7.38 -11.45
N ILE A 54 5.64 7.74 -12.52
CA ILE A 54 5.39 6.83 -13.66
C ILE A 54 6.73 6.42 -14.30
N LEU A 55 7.64 7.38 -14.50
CA LEU A 55 8.98 7.09 -15.01
C LEU A 55 9.75 6.15 -14.08
N GLY A 56 9.69 6.39 -12.77
CA GLY A 56 10.34 5.55 -11.76
C GLY A 56 9.80 4.11 -11.74
N VAL A 57 8.48 3.95 -11.89
CA VAL A 57 7.85 2.61 -12.02
C VAL A 57 8.35 1.92 -13.28
N GLY A 58 8.39 2.60 -14.42
CA GLY A 58 8.89 2.06 -15.67
C GLY A 58 10.35 1.58 -15.57
N LEU A 59 11.24 2.41 -15.02
CA LEU A 59 12.63 2.07 -14.77
C LEU A 59 12.78 0.95 -13.74
N GLY A 60 11.96 0.95 -12.70
CA GLY A 60 11.95 -0.10 -11.69
C GLY A 60 11.56 -1.46 -12.26
N LEU A 61 10.47 -1.51 -13.02
CA LEU A 61 10.00 -2.76 -13.64
C LEU A 61 11.01 -3.31 -14.67
N SER A 62 11.70 -2.44 -15.41
CA SER A 62 12.74 -2.87 -16.37
C SER A 62 13.98 -3.46 -15.70
N SER A 63 14.23 -3.16 -14.42
CA SER A 63 15.38 -3.65 -13.66
C SER A 63 15.12 -4.96 -12.92
N VAL A 64 13.85 -5.41 -12.84
CA VAL A 64 13.45 -6.66 -12.17
C VAL A 64 13.26 -7.76 -13.22
N SER A 65 13.90 -8.92 -13.03
CA SER A 65 13.72 -10.10 -13.87
C SER A 65 12.91 -11.18 -13.14
N PRO A 66 11.95 -11.87 -13.80
CA PRO A 66 11.27 -13.03 -13.22
C PRO A 66 12.19 -14.27 -13.19
N TRP A 67 13.33 -14.25 -13.89
CA TRP A 67 14.26 -15.36 -13.95
C TRP A 67 15.22 -15.32 -12.77
N SER A 68 15.42 -16.45 -12.14
CA SER A 68 16.35 -16.56 -11.01
C SER A 68 17.79 -16.22 -11.45
N ARG A 69 18.45 -15.33 -10.69
CA ARG A 69 19.80 -14.81 -10.92
C ARG A 69 19.94 -13.74 -12.00
N GLU A 70 18.86 -13.28 -12.61
CA GLU A 70 18.84 -12.14 -13.51
C GLU A 70 18.14 -10.95 -12.83
N GLY A 71 18.64 -9.74 -13.07
CA GLY A 71 18.13 -8.51 -12.44
C GLY A 71 18.96 -8.04 -11.25
N ILE A 72 18.59 -6.88 -10.73
CA ILE A 72 19.28 -6.26 -9.58
C ILE A 72 18.88 -6.93 -8.26
N SER A 73 19.77 -6.88 -7.27
CA SER A 73 19.47 -7.42 -5.94
C SER A 73 18.34 -6.62 -5.25
N ALA A 74 17.57 -7.26 -4.38
CA ALA A 74 16.51 -6.61 -3.61
C ALA A 74 17.04 -5.42 -2.78
N ALA A 75 18.28 -5.51 -2.25
CA ALA A 75 18.90 -4.43 -1.52
C ALA A 75 19.21 -3.22 -2.44
N SER A 76 19.80 -3.46 -3.60
CA SER A 76 20.08 -2.41 -4.59
C SER A 76 18.81 -1.77 -5.11
N PHE A 77 17.77 -2.56 -5.36
CA PHE A 77 16.44 -2.07 -5.74
C PHE A 77 15.85 -1.14 -4.66
N GLY A 78 15.92 -1.55 -3.39
CA GLY A 78 15.44 -0.73 -2.27
C GLY A 78 16.16 0.61 -2.17
N VAL A 79 17.50 0.61 -2.26
CA VAL A 79 18.31 1.85 -2.21
C VAL A 79 17.98 2.76 -3.40
N SER A 80 17.94 2.23 -4.62
CA SER A 80 17.63 3.03 -5.82
C SER A 80 16.21 3.63 -5.76
N THR A 81 15.26 2.90 -5.21
CA THR A 81 13.89 3.40 -5.00
C THR A 81 13.86 4.58 -4.02
N ILE A 82 14.58 4.49 -2.90
CA ILE A 82 14.68 5.59 -1.91
C ILE A 82 15.30 6.83 -2.57
N VAL A 83 16.41 6.67 -3.28
CA VAL A 83 17.09 7.77 -3.97
C VAL A 83 16.17 8.41 -5.01
N TRP A 84 15.45 7.60 -5.80
CA TRP A 84 14.50 8.08 -6.79
C TRP A 84 13.34 8.86 -6.19
N LEU A 85 12.75 8.35 -5.11
CA LEU A 85 11.65 9.04 -4.40
C LEU A 85 12.13 10.38 -3.81
N MET A 86 13.35 10.40 -3.25
CA MET A 86 13.96 11.63 -2.72
C MET A 86 14.16 12.66 -3.83
N LEU A 87 14.74 12.25 -4.97
CA LEU A 87 14.91 13.11 -6.13
C LEU A 87 13.59 13.65 -6.65
N THR A 88 12.59 12.80 -6.81
CA THR A 88 11.24 13.18 -7.21
C THR A 88 10.65 14.22 -6.27
N GLN A 89 10.75 14.00 -4.97
CA GLN A 89 10.24 14.92 -3.95
C GLN A 89 10.93 16.28 -4.03
N LEU A 90 12.26 16.33 -4.19
CA LEU A 90 13.00 17.57 -4.27
C LEU A 90 12.66 18.37 -5.54
N LEU A 91 12.61 17.71 -6.70
CA LEU A 91 12.28 18.34 -7.98
C LEU A 91 10.84 18.88 -8.00
N ALA A 92 9.87 18.06 -7.55
CA ALA A 92 8.47 18.47 -7.48
C ALA A 92 8.26 19.62 -6.51
N SER A 93 8.91 19.58 -5.34
CA SER A 93 8.86 20.64 -4.33
C SER A 93 9.51 21.95 -4.84
N ALA A 94 10.66 21.85 -5.51
CA ALA A 94 11.33 23.01 -6.10
C ALA A 94 10.46 23.68 -7.16
N MET A 95 9.88 22.90 -8.07
CA MET A 95 8.99 23.42 -9.12
C MET A 95 7.74 24.08 -8.53
N GLY A 96 7.07 23.38 -7.60
CA GLY A 96 5.86 23.87 -6.95
C GLY A 96 6.10 25.15 -6.16
N GLY A 97 7.15 25.18 -5.36
CA GLY A 97 7.57 26.37 -4.60
C GLY A 97 7.96 27.55 -5.50
N TYR A 98 8.79 27.28 -6.50
CA TYR A 98 9.20 28.32 -7.47
C TYR A 98 7.99 28.97 -8.15
N LEU A 99 7.05 28.19 -8.65
CA LEU A 99 5.85 28.72 -9.29
C LEU A 99 4.94 29.46 -8.30
N ALA A 100 4.79 28.99 -7.09
CA ALA A 100 4.03 29.69 -6.07
C ALA A 100 4.62 31.09 -5.78
N GLY A 101 5.93 31.20 -5.67
CA GLY A 101 6.62 32.50 -5.52
C GLY A 101 6.55 33.36 -6.76
N ARG A 102 6.71 32.77 -7.96
CA ARG A 102 6.73 33.50 -9.23
C ARG A 102 5.36 34.04 -9.65
N LEU A 103 4.27 33.35 -9.34
CA LEU A 103 2.90 33.69 -9.76
C LEU A 103 2.13 34.53 -8.73
N ARG A 104 2.71 34.80 -7.56
CA ARG A 104 2.04 35.60 -6.54
C ARG A 104 1.83 37.08 -7.03
N THR A 105 0.89 37.78 -6.42
CA THR A 105 0.70 39.18 -6.63
C THR A 105 1.91 40.02 -6.12
N ARG A 106 2.23 41.13 -6.80
CA ARG A 106 3.29 42.01 -6.32
C ARG A 106 2.78 42.80 -5.11
N TRP A 107 3.57 42.83 -4.04
CA TRP A 107 3.28 43.67 -2.88
C TRP A 107 4.06 44.99 -2.97
N MET A 108 3.33 46.07 -3.22
CA MET A 108 3.86 47.41 -3.19
C MET A 108 3.84 47.90 -1.73
N ASP A 109 4.82 48.63 -1.27
CA ASP A 109 4.92 49.20 0.08
C ASP A 109 5.11 48.19 1.25
N THR A 110 5.63 46.99 0.98
CA THR A 110 5.94 46.00 2.00
C THR A 110 7.45 45.96 2.26
N GLN A 111 7.87 45.83 3.53
CA GLN A 111 9.27 45.67 3.92
C GLN A 111 9.86 44.38 3.34
N THR A 112 11.15 44.37 3.00
CA THR A 112 11.83 43.26 2.34
C THR A 112 11.75 41.98 3.19
N ASP A 113 11.92 42.08 4.50
CA ASP A 113 11.86 40.91 5.41
C ASP A 113 10.48 40.26 5.41
N GLU A 114 9.41 41.06 5.37
CA GLU A 114 8.05 40.58 5.27
C GLU A 114 7.79 39.87 3.92
N ILE A 115 8.35 40.38 2.83
CA ILE A 115 8.27 39.74 1.51
C ILE A 115 8.93 38.36 1.55
N TYR A 116 10.10 38.23 2.15
CA TYR A 116 10.78 36.93 2.32
C TYR A 116 9.95 35.96 3.12
N PHE A 117 9.37 36.40 4.22
CA PHE A 117 8.49 35.55 5.03
C PHE A 117 7.29 35.06 4.25
N ARG A 118 6.60 35.96 3.54
CA ARG A 118 5.44 35.60 2.73
C ARG A 118 5.79 34.67 1.57
N ASP A 119 6.92 34.89 0.89
CA ASP A 119 7.40 33.98 -0.16
C ASP A 119 7.69 32.58 0.38
N THR A 120 8.39 32.50 1.50
CA THR A 120 8.65 31.23 2.21
C THR A 120 7.35 30.52 2.55
N ALA A 121 6.38 31.25 3.12
CA ALA A 121 5.07 30.72 3.47
C ALA A 121 4.28 30.23 2.24
N HIS A 122 4.32 30.94 1.11
CA HIS A 122 3.68 30.51 -0.14
C HIS A 122 4.27 29.19 -0.66
N GLY A 123 5.60 29.04 -0.61
CA GLY A 123 6.27 27.80 -1.00
C GLY A 123 5.90 26.63 -0.09
N PHE A 124 5.92 26.86 1.22
CA PHE A 124 5.50 25.86 2.18
C PHE A 124 4.04 25.45 1.98
N LEU A 125 3.13 26.41 1.81
CA LEU A 125 1.70 26.14 1.57
C LEU A 125 1.47 25.39 0.27
N ALA A 126 2.18 25.72 -0.81
CA ALA A 126 2.09 24.99 -2.06
C ALA A 126 2.53 23.54 -1.91
N TRP A 127 3.64 23.29 -1.21
CA TRP A 127 4.10 21.96 -0.87
C TRP A 127 3.09 21.22 0.01
N ALA A 128 2.54 21.85 1.04
CA ALA A 128 1.57 21.24 1.95
C ALA A 128 0.29 20.83 1.22
N VAL A 129 -0.27 21.71 0.38
CA VAL A 129 -1.46 21.41 -0.43
C VAL A 129 -1.19 20.26 -1.40
N ALA A 130 -0.05 20.27 -2.11
CA ALA A 130 0.33 19.20 -3.02
C ALA A 130 0.47 17.87 -2.27
N SER A 131 1.14 17.86 -1.12
CA SER A 131 1.36 16.66 -0.30
C SER A 131 0.06 16.09 0.25
N LEU A 132 -0.85 16.94 0.75
CA LEU A 132 -2.17 16.52 1.24
C LEU A 132 -3.05 16.00 0.11
N ALA A 133 -3.05 16.65 -1.06
CA ALA A 133 -3.79 16.18 -2.23
C ALA A 133 -3.27 14.80 -2.70
N THR A 134 -1.96 14.62 -2.76
CA THR A 134 -1.34 13.34 -3.11
C THR A 134 -1.69 12.25 -2.09
N ALA A 135 -1.62 12.55 -0.79
CA ALA A 135 -2.00 11.62 0.26
C ALA A 135 -3.48 11.21 0.17
N ALA A 136 -4.38 12.17 -0.08
CA ALA A 136 -5.81 11.91 -0.25
C ALA A 136 -6.09 11.01 -1.47
N LEU A 137 -5.43 11.28 -2.60
CA LEU A 137 -5.54 10.46 -3.81
C LEU A 137 -5.01 9.05 -3.58
N LEU A 138 -3.83 8.90 -2.96
CA LEU A 138 -3.29 7.58 -2.62
C LEU A 138 -4.22 6.78 -1.70
N THR A 139 -4.75 7.41 -0.67
CA THR A 139 -5.69 6.76 0.26
C THR A 139 -6.96 6.30 -0.45
N SER A 140 -7.48 7.09 -1.39
CA SER A 140 -8.65 6.73 -2.20
C SER A 140 -8.36 5.52 -3.10
N VAL A 141 -7.22 5.50 -3.80
CA VAL A 141 -6.82 4.38 -4.66
C VAL A 141 -6.58 3.10 -3.85
N ILE A 142 -5.88 3.20 -2.72
CA ILE A 142 -5.64 2.06 -1.83
C ILE A 142 -6.97 1.53 -1.28
N GLY A 143 -7.87 2.41 -0.84
CA GLY A 143 -9.19 2.04 -0.35
C GLY A 143 -10.03 1.31 -1.41
N SER A 144 -9.98 1.72 -2.67
CA SER A 144 -10.69 1.07 -3.76
C SER A 144 -10.12 -0.31 -4.11
N ILE A 145 -8.78 -0.47 -4.09
CA ILE A 145 -8.12 -1.77 -4.29
C ILE A 145 -8.44 -2.73 -3.14
N LEU A 146 -8.43 -2.22 -1.90
CA LEU A 146 -8.71 -3.02 -0.72
C LEU A 146 -10.18 -3.49 -0.69
N SER A 147 -11.13 -2.60 -0.99
CA SER A 147 -12.56 -2.94 -1.04
C SER A 147 -12.88 -3.91 -2.18
N GLY A 148 -12.26 -3.76 -3.34
CA GLY A 148 -12.38 -4.71 -4.47
C GLY A 148 -11.71 -6.07 -4.19
N GLY A 149 -10.59 -6.09 -3.48
CA GLY A 149 -9.88 -7.31 -3.08
C GLY A 149 -10.57 -8.10 -1.96
N ILE A 150 -11.28 -7.43 -1.07
CA ILE A 150 -12.03 -8.08 0.02
C ILE A 150 -13.25 -8.85 -0.52
N GLN A 151 -13.89 -8.36 -1.59
CA GLN A 151 -14.99 -9.08 -2.23
C GLN A 151 -14.55 -10.33 -2.99
N ALA A 152 -13.28 -10.39 -3.42
CA ALA A 152 -12.71 -11.56 -4.10
C ALA A 152 -12.03 -12.57 -3.16
N GLY A 153 -11.81 -12.23 -1.88
CA GLY A 153 -11.04 -13.03 -0.94
C GLY A 153 -11.52 -12.94 0.50
N ALA A 154 -12.78 -13.31 0.76
CA ALA A 154 -13.37 -13.31 2.12
C ALA A 154 -12.83 -14.42 3.05
N SER A 155 -11.57 -14.82 2.94
CA SER A 155 -11.01 -15.90 3.76
C SER A 155 -9.55 -15.71 4.19
N VAL A 156 -9.07 -14.47 4.41
CA VAL A 156 -7.77 -14.28 5.06
C VAL A 156 -7.91 -13.39 6.29
N VAL A 157 -7.95 -14.05 7.42
CA VAL A 157 -7.77 -13.48 8.76
C VAL A 157 -6.39 -12.83 8.84
N GLY A 158 -6.34 -11.52 9.09
CA GLY A 158 -5.08 -10.86 9.38
C GLY A 158 -4.97 -9.41 8.90
N GLY A 159 -5.86 -8.53 9.32
CA GLY A 159 -5.97 -7.14 8.87
C GLY A 159 -4.95 -6.15 9.45
N VAL A 160 -3.65 -6.43 9.52
CA VAL A 160 -2.65 -5.43 9.97
C VAL A 160 -1.45 -5.29 9.03
N ALA A 161 -1.25 -6.19 8.07
CA ALA A 161 -0.06 -6.18 7.21
C ALA A 161 -0.20 -5.41 5.90
N THR A 162 -1.39 -4.94 5.52
CA THR A 162 -1.67 -4.44 4.16
C THR A 162 -1.34 -2.96 3.94
N THR A 163 -1.28 -2.14 4.97
CA THR A 163 -0.97 -0.70 4.82
C THR A 163 0.51 -0.39 4.60
N ALA A 164 1.41 -1.24 5.08
CA ALA A 164 2.85 -1.04 4.95
C ALA A 164 3.42 -1.53 3.60
N THR A 165 2.81 -2.53 2.97
CA THR A 165 3.28 -3.13 1.71
C THR A 165 2.98 -2.28 0.48
N VAL A 166 1.94 -1.46 0.50
CA VAL A 166 1.59 -0.59 -0.63
C VAL A 166 2.52 0.64 -0.71
N ALA A 167 2.98 1.15 0.42
CA ALA A 167 3.95 2.26 0.46
C ALA A 167 5.37 1.85 0.00
N ALA A 168 5.68 0.56 0.02
CA ALA A 168 7.01 0.01 -0.33
C ALA A 168 7.08 -0.68 -1.71
N GLY A 169 6.15 -0.41 -2.63
CA GLY A 169 6.21 -0.96 -4.01
C GLY A 169 5.82 -2.44 -4.13
N GLY A 170 5.10 -2.99 -3.18
CA GLY A 170 4.72 -4.41 -3.14
C GLY A 170 3.49 -4.80 -3.96
N LEU A 171 3.44 -4.49 -5.27
CA LEU A 171 2.40 -5.00 -6.18
C LEU A 171 2.62 -6.45 -6.65
N ALA A 172 3.69 -7.11 -6.22
CA ALA A 172 4.08 -8.43 -6.76
C ALA A 172 3.66 -9.65 -5.92
N ALA A 173 3.05 -9.49 -4.74
CA ALA A 173 2.81 -10.61 -3.85
C ALA A 173 1.36 -11.15 -3.79
N SER A 174 0.41 -10.53 -4.50
CA SER A 174 -1.02 -10.91 -4.41
C SER A 174 -1.47 -12.03 -5.38
N GLY A 175 -0.57 -12.57 -6.20
CA GLY A 175 -0.96 -13.46 -7.31
C GLY A 175 -0.99 -14.95 -7.05
N LYS A 176 -0.69 -15.46 -5.85
CA LYS A 176 -0.55 -16.91 -5.64
C LYS A 176 -1.17 -17.50 -4.37
N MET A 177 -2.14 -16.84 -3.75
CA MET A 177 -2.79 -17.40 -2.55
C MET A 177 -4.30 -17.66 -2.68
N ALA A 178 -4.84 -17.77 -3.86
CA ALA A 178 -6.27 -18.00 -4.06
C ALA A 178 -6.55 -19.18 -4.97
N SER A 179 -6.07 -20.37 -4.65
CA SER A 179 -6.62 -21.64 -5.15
C SER A 179 -5.94 -22.86 -4.51
N GLU A 180 -6.01 -23.01 -3.21
CA GLU A 180 -5.90 -24.33 -2.59
C GLU A 180 -6.99 -24.46 -1.52
N GLU A 181 -8.08 -25.05 -1.91
CA GLU A 181 -9.22 -25.47 -1.08
C GLU A 181 -8.82 -26.61 -0.11
N SER A 182 -7.55 -26.99 -0.12
CA SER A 182 -6.95 -27.97 0.75
C SER A 182 -5.79 -27.33 1.50
N GLY A 183 -5.99 -26.92 2.75
CA GLY A 183 -4.92 -26.38 3.60
C GLY A 183 -3.71 -27.35 3.68
N PRO A 184 -2.54 -26.88 4.13
CA PRO A 184 -1.31 -27.69 4.18
C PRO A 184 -1.46 -29.02 4.93
N MET A 185 -2.48 -29.15 5.78
CA MET A 185 -2.82 -30.37 6.50
C MET A 185 -3.51 -31.43 5.61
N ALA A 186 -4.28 -31.04 4.60
CA ALA A 186 -5.01 -31.96 3.74
C ALA A 186 -4.10 -32.96 3.03
N TYR A 187 -2.96 -32.48 2.49
CA TYR A 187 -1.97 -33.38 1.89
C TYR A 187 -1.48 -34.48 2.84
N PHE A 188 -1.26 -34.13 4.11
CA PHE A 188 -0.81 -35.08 5.12
C PHE A 188 -1.91 -36.11 5.47
N ILE A 189 -3.14 -35.65 5.54
CA ILE A 189 -4.31 -36.51 5.77
C ILE A 189 -4.50 -37.48 4.58
N ASP A 190 -4.47 -36.98 3.35
CA ASP A 190 -4.55 -37.82 2.16
C ASP A 190 -3.43 -38.84 2.08
N SER A 191 -2.23 -38.49 2.57
CA SER A 191 -1.10 -39.41 2.62
C SER A 191 -1.30 -40.59 3.56
N LEU A 192 -2.15 -40.44 4.58
CA LEU A 192 -2.51 -41.55 5.49
C LEU A 192 -3.29 -42.65 4.79
N PHE A 193 -4.23 -42.25 3.91
CA PHE A 193 -5.13 -43.18 3.22
C PHE A 193 -4.56 -43.70 1.89
N ARG A 194 -3.34 -43.31 1.52
CA ARG A 194 -2.69 -43.78 0.29
C ARG A 194 -2.28 -45.25 0.44
N ARG A 195 -2.78 -46.11 -0.45
CA ARG A 195 -2.37 -47.53 -0.52
C ARG A 195 -0.95 -47.61 -1.11
N ASP A 196 -0.10 -48.39 -0.47
CA ASP A 196 1.21 -48.69 -1.06
C ASP A 196 1.00 -49.71 -2.21
N GLY A 197 1.49 -49.34 -3.43
CA GLY A 197 1.24 -50.10 -4.67
C GLY A 197 1.69 -51.56 -4.66
N SER A 198 2.38 -52.02 -3.61
CA SER A 198 2.80 -53.44 -3.42
C SER A 198 1.65 -54.38 -3.00
N ALA A 199 0.54 -53.83 -2.48
CA ALA A 199 -0.58 -54.65 -2.01
C ALA A 199 -1.61 -54.96 -3.10
N VAL A 200 -1.49 -54.43 -4.30
CA VAL A 200 -2.45 -54.62 -5.40
C VAL A 200 -2.24 -55.95 -6.14
N ALA A 201 -1.16 -56.67 -5.89
CA ALA A 201 -0.86 -57.92 -6.60
C ALA A 201 -1.58 -59.18 -6.05
N ALA A 202 -2.35 -59.07 -4.96
CA ALA A 202 -2.92 -60.28 -4.29
C ALA A 202 -4.45 -60.41 -4.33
N SER A 203 -5.20 -59.52 -4.98
CA SER A 203 -6.66 -59.63 -5.10
C SER A 203 -7.21 -59.08 -6.40
N SER A 204 -6.86 -59.73 -7.49
CA SER A 204 -7.55 -59.53 -8.77
C SER A 204 -8.62 -60.62 -8.90
N THR A 205 -9.81 -60.38 -8.34
CA THR A 205 -11.05 -61.03 -8.81
C THR A 205 -12.23 -60.18 -8.31
N GLU A 206 -12.84 -59.51 -9.25
CA GLU A 206 -14.14 -58.84 -9.29
C GLU A 206 -14.08 -57.29 -9.48
N PRO A 207 -14.63 -56.78 -10.57
CA PRO A 207 -14.74 -55.35 -10.78
C PRO A 207 -15.93 -54.82 -9.99
N ALA A 208 -15.70 -54.41 -8.73
CA ALA A 208 -16.70 -53.63 -8.00
C ALA A 208 -16.71 -52.23 -8.58
N MET A 209 -17.85 -51.80 -9.11
CA MET A 209 -18.15 -50.43 -9.47
C MET A 209 -17.76 -49.50 -8.35
N PRO A 210 -17.02 -48.39 -8.59
CA PRO A 210 -16.76 -47.37 -7.58
C PRO A 210 -18.07 -46.66 -7.26
N GLY A 211 -18.73 -47.05 -6.18
CA GLY A 211 -19.95 -46.41 -5.74
C GLY A 211 -19.65 -45.05 -5.06
N GLU A 212 -20.41 -44.04 -5.39
CA GLU A 212 -20.42 -42.70 -4.72
C GLU A 212 -20.48 -42.78 -3.19
N ALA A 213 -20.95 -43.88 -2.63
CA ALA A 213 -20.97 -44.14 -1.19
C ALA A 213 -19.57 -44.37 -0.58
N SER A 214 -18.63 -44.95 -1.35
CA SER A 214 -17.26 -45.23 -0.87
C SER A 214 -16.43 -43.95 -0.78
N ASP A 215 -16.63 -43.02 -1.73
CA ASP A 215 -15.93 -41.74 -1.77
C ASP A 215 -16.44 -40.79 -0.66
N ARG A 216 -17.73 -40.77 -0.40
CA ARG A 216 -18.33 -40.00 0.71
C ARG A 216 -17.82 -40.43 2.08
N THR A 217 -17.68 -41.72 2.31
CA THR A 217 -17.14 -42.24 3.57
C THR A 217 -15.66 -41.92 3.73
N MET A 218 -14.85 -41.94 2.67
CA MET A 218 -13.44 -41.58 2.72
C MET A 218 -13.24 -40.08 3.03
N ALA A 219 -14.06 -39.18 2.44
CA ALA A 219 -14.04 -37.79 2.75
C ALA A 219 -14.46 -37.47 4.20
N GLN A 220 -15.40 -38.25 4.76
CA GLN A 220 -15.82 -38.12 6.16
C GLN A 220 -14.70 -38.55 7.12
N ASP A 221 -14.03 -39.68 6.84
CA ASP A 221 -12.91 -40.17 7.65
C ASP A 221 -11.74 -39.19 7.60
N ALA A 222 -11.41 -38.61 6.43
CA ALA A 222 -10.39 -37.62 6.29
C ALA A 222 -10.71 -36.32 7.06
N ALA A 223 -11.97 -35.88 7.03
CA ALA A 223 -12.42 -34.73 7.81
C ALA A 223 -12.37 -34.99 9.32
N GLU A 224 -12.66 -36.22 9.77
CA GLU A 224 -12.57 -36.61 11.17
C GLU A 224 -11.13 -36.63 11.66
N VAL A 225 -10.22 -37.23 10.92
CA VAL A 225 -8.78 -37.22 11.20
C VAL A 225 -8.27 -35.78 11.23
N GLY A 226 -8.73 -34.93 10.31
CA GLY A 226 -8.42 -33.50 10.29
C GLY A 226 -8.81 -32.80 11.59
N ARG A 227 -10.01 -33.06 12.09
CA ARG A 227 -10.48 -32.47 13.36
C ARG A 227 -9.65 -32.96 14.56
N ILE A 228 -9.29 -34.25 14.61
CA ILE A 228 -8.42 -34.80 15.66
C ILE A 228 -7.06 -34.10 15.63
N PHE A 229 -6.42 -34.04 14.48
CA PHE A 229 -5.12 -33.39 14.31
C PHE A 229 -5.12 -31.91 14.66
N MET A 230 -6.22 -31.20 14.37
CA MET A 230 -6.35 -29.76 14.69
C MET A 230 -6.70 -29.48 16.16
N ASN A 231 -7.29 -30.47 16.87
CA ASN A 231 -7.69 -30.31 18.28
C ASN A 231 -6.52 -30.50 19.26
N VAL A 232 -5.46 -31.18 18.84
CA VAL A 232 -4.25 -31.34 19.66
C VAL A 232 -3.39 -30.08 19.59
N SER A 233 -2.87 -29.66 20.74
CA SER A 233 -1.96 -28.49 20.82
C SER A 233 -0.74 -28.67 19.90
N ARG A 234 -0.37 -27.63 19.16
CA ARG A 234 0.72 -27.69 18.15
C ARG A 234 2.09 -28.11 18.69
N SER A 235 2.27 -28.11 20.01
CA SER A 235 3.53 -28.47 20.68
C SER A 235 3.51 -29.85 21.31
N GLU A 236 2.39 -30.56 21.26
CA GLU A 236 2.21 -31.84 21.94
C GLU A 236 2.16 -32.99 20.94
N PRO A 237 2.74 -34.14 21.27
CA PRO A 237 2.55 -35.36 20.49
C PRO A 237 1.08 -35.78 20.50
N LEU A 238 0.66 -36.45 19.44
CA LEU A 238 -0.69 -37.01 19.37
C LEU A 238 -0.93 -37.98 20.53
N PRO A 239 -2.05 -37.89 21.27
CA PRO A 239 -2.38 -38.78 22.34
C PRO A 239 -2.40 -40.26 21.90
N PRO A 240 -1.96 -41.20 22.73
CA PRO A 240 -1.91 -42.61 22.33
C PRO A 240 -3.27 -43.21 21.95
N GLU A 241 -4.36 -42.71 22.53
CA GLU A 241 -5.72 -43.05 22.18
C GLU A 241 -6.10 -42.64 20.78
N ASP A 242 -5.71 -41.41 20.38
CA ASP A 242 -5.96 -40.86 19.05
C ASP A 242 -5.12 -41.60 18.00
N ILE A 243 -3.84 -41.90 18.30
CA ILE A 243 -2.98 -42.72 17.43
C ILE A 243 -3.63 -44.07 17.16
N ARG A 244 -4.18 -44.73 18.20
CA ARG A 244 -4.80 -46.02 18.08
C ARG A 244 -6.09 -45.95 17.27
N TYR A 245 -6.93 -44.97 17.53
CA TYR A 245 -8.18 -44.77 16.82
C TYR A 245 -7.96 -44.45 15.33
N VAL A 246 -7.14 -43.46 15.01
CA VAL A 246 -6.82 -43.12 13.63
C VAL A 246 -6.09 -44.28 12.95
N GLY A 247 -5.21 -44.97 13.65
CA GLY A 247 -4.54 -46.19 13.16
C GLY A 247 -5.52 -47.30 12.75
N GLN A 248 -6.57 -47.53 13.53
CA GLN A 248 -7.64 -48.48 13.16
C GLN A 248 -8.34 -48.05 11.87
N LEU A 249 -8.67 -46.75 11.75
CA LEU A 249 -9.33 -46.21 10.56
C LEU A 249 -8.45 -46.39 9.31
N VAL A 250 -7.16 -46.05 9.43
CA VAL A 250 -6.18 -46.20 8.34
C VAL A 250 -5.98 -47.69 7.98
N ALA A 251 -5.85 -48.58 8.97
CA ALA A 251 -5.71 -50.04 8.74
C ALA A 251 -6.91 -50.61 7.97
N GLN A 252 -8.12 -50.24 8.35
CA GLN A 252 -9.35 -50.69 7.67
C GLN A 252 -9.42 -50.23 6.21
N ARG A 253 -8.94 -49.02 5.92
CA ARG A 253 -9.01 -48.44 4.57
C ARG A 253 -7.86 -48.85 3.66
N THR A 254 -6.68 -49.10 4.22
CA THR A 254 -5.46 -49.40 3.44
C THR A 254 -5.13 -50.90 3.39
N GLY A 255 -5.67 -51.68 4.30
CA GLY A 255 -5.34 -53.10 4.43
C GLY A 255 -4.01 -53.35 5.15
N MET A 256 -3.42 -52.35 5.79
CA MET A 256 -2.18 -52.46 6.58
C MET A 256 -2.44 -53.16 7.94
N SER A 257 -1.37 -53.63 8.58
CA SER A 257 -1.47 -54.06 9.98
C SER A 257 -1.77 -52.88 10.89
N GLN A 258 -2.48 -53.12 12.01
CA GLN A 258 -2.78 -52.08 13.00
C GLN A 258 -1.51 -51.36 13.48
N GLN A 259 -0.45 -52.12 13.73
CA GLN A 259 0.82 -51.61 14.22
C GLN A 259 1.53 -50.69 13.19
N ASP A 260 1.51 -51.07 11.91
CA ASP A 260 2.08 -50.26 10.83
C ASP A 260 1.25 -48.99 10.61
N ALA A 261 -0.07 -49.07 10.71
CA ALA A 261 -0.96 -47.92 10.59
C ALA A 261 -0.75 -46.92 11.72
N GLU A 262 -0.63 -47.34 12.97
CA GLU A 262 -0.33 -46.47 14.13
C GLU A 262 1.01 -45.78 13.96
N LYS A 263 2.04 -46.49 13.52
CA LYS A 263 3.34 -45.90 13.23
C LYS A 263 3.26 -44.86 12.10
N ARG A 264 2.53 -45.18 11.03
CA ARG A 264 2.29 -44.25 9.92
C ARG A 264 1.58 -42.97 10.38
N VAL A 265 0.56 -43.09 11.23
CA VAL A 265 -0.15 -41.93 11.82
C VAL A 265 0.81 -41.04 12.62
N ALA A 266 1.60 -41.65 13.52
CA ALA A 266 2.56 -40.92 14.32
C ALA A 266 3.61 -40.21 13.45
N ASP A 267 4.14 -40.89 12.44
CA ASP A 267 5.15 -40.32 11.52
C ASP A 267 4.57 -39.20 10.65
N VAL A 268 3.35 -39.32 10.16
CA VAL A 268 2.67 -38.31 9.34
C VAL A 268 2.34 -37.09 10.18
N TYR A 269 1.82 -37.28 11.38
CA TYR A 269 1.52 -36.21 12.31
C TYR A 269 2.78 -35.39 12.67
N ALA A 270 3.88 -36.09 13.02
CA ALA A 270 5.15 -35.43 13.33
C ALA A 270 5.67 -34.59 12.14
N ARG A 271 5.58 -35.13 10.92
CA ARG A 271 5.97 -34.38 9.70
C ARG A 271 5.06 -33.18 9.44
N ALA A 272 3.76 -33.33 9.65
CA ALA A 272 2.81 -32.23 9.52
C ALA A 272 3.11 -31.13 10.52
N GLN A 273 3.34 -31.46 11.78
CA GLN A 273 3.74 -30.52 12.82
C GLN A 273 5.04 -29.80 12.49
N ALA A 274 6.07 -30.53 12.05
CA ALA A 274 7.35 -29.93 11.68
C ALA A 274 7.19 -28.92 10.54
N LYS A 275 6.33 -29.21 9.55
CA LYS A 275 6.03 -28.28 8.46
C LYS A 275 5.25 -27.05 8.92
N LEU A 276 4.27 -27.21 9.81
CA LEU A 276 3.52 -26.09 10.38
C LEU A 276 4.42 -25.19 11.23
N ASN A 277 5.29 -25.74 12.06
CA ASN A 277 6.25 -24.99 12.85
C ASN A 277 7.25 -24.24 11.95
N ALA A 278 7.75 -24.88 10.90
CA ALA A 278 8.64 -24.22 9.93
C ALA A 278 7.92 -23.06 9.19
N ALA A 279 6.65 -23.26 8.82
CA ALA A 279 5.84 -22.21 8.20
C ALA A 279 5.58 -21.03 9.16
N GLU A 280 5.31 -21.33 10.45
CA GLU A 280 5.13 -20.30 11.48
C GLU A 280 6.41 -19.48 11.69
N VAL A 281 7.56 -20.14 11.80
CA VAL A 281 8.86 -19.47 11.93
C VAL A 281 9.15 -18.60 10.71
N ALA A 282 8.90 -19.12 9.50
CA ALA A 282 9.08 -18.37 8.26
C ALA A 282 8.13 -17.16 8.18
N ALA A 283 6.87 -17.32 8.63
CA ALA A 283 5.90 -16.23 8.69
C ALA A 283 6.35 -15.13 9.67
N LYS A 284 6.81 -15.52 10.88
CA LYS A 284 7.34 -14.57 11.88
C LYS A 284 8.58 -13.84 11.38
N ASP A 285 9.51 -14.54 10.73
CA ASP A 285 10.71 -13.93 10.13
C ASP A 285 10.34 -12.93 9.01
N THR A 286 9.38 -13.32 8.15
CA THR A 286 8.87 -12.43 7.10
C THR A 286 8.17 -11.19 7.69
N ALA A 287 7.35 -11.37 8.72
CA ALA A 287 6.69 -10.27 9.41
C ALA A 287 7.70 -9.31 10.09
N ASP A 288 8.74 -9.85 10.73
CA ASP A 288 9.80 -9.02 11.34
C ASP A 288 10.61 -8.24 10.29
N LYS A 289 10.96 -8.89 9.17
CA LYS A 289 11.60 -8.22 8.02
C LYS A 289 10.71 -7.11 7.45
N ALA A 290 9.42 -7.38 7.26
CA ALA A 290 8.45 -6.40 6.78
C ALA A 290 8.33 -5.22 7.76
N ARG A 291 8.23 -5.48 9.06
CA ARG A 291 8.20 -4.46 10.11
C ARG A 291 9.42 -3.56 10.08
N LYS A 292 10.62 -4.13 9.99
CA LYS A 292 11.89 -3.39 9.89
C LYS A 292 11.93 -2.55 8.62
N ALA A 293 11.59 -3.13 7.48
CA ALA A 293 11.55 -2.41 6.20
C ALA A 293 10.56 -1.23 6.24
N SER A 294 9.38 -1.42 6.83
CA SER A 294 8.38 -0.36 7.00
C SER A 294 8.87 0.77 7.90
N ALA A 295 9.56 0.45 9.00
CA ALA A 295 10.14 1.45 9.88
C ALA A 295 11.21 2.29 9.16
N TYR A 296 12.11 1.66 8.42
CA TYR A 296 13.10 2.37 7.60
C TYR A 296 12.43 3.23 6.52
N ALA A 297 11.44 2.69 5.82
CA ALA A 297 10.70 3.45 4.80
C ALA A 297 10.02 4.69 5.40
N ALA A 298 9.37 4.56 6.57
CA ALA A 298 8.73 5.68 7.25
C ALA A 298 9.72 6.78 7.63
N LEU A 299 10.91 6.43 8.12
CA LEU A 299 11.96 7.40 8.45
C LEU A 299 12.46 8.13 7.18
N TRP A 300 12.67 7.41 6.09
CA TRP A 300 13.10 8.02 4.83
C TRP A 300 12.01 8.90 4.20
N ILE A 301 10.74 8.52 4.29
CA ILE A 301 9.62 9.35 3.86
C ILE A 301 9.56 10.63 4.69
N PHE A 302 9.72 10.54 6.01
CA PHE A 302 9.76 11.72 6.89
C PHE A 302 10.89 12.69 6.47
N VAL A 303 12.12 12.19 6.31
CA VAL A 303 13.26 13.01 5.87
C VAL A 303 13.00 13.63 4.49
N SER A 304 12.45 12.86 3.56
CA SER A 304 12.11 13.31 2.21
C SER A 304 11.06 14.42 2.23
N LEU A 305 9.99 14.27 3.01
CA LEU A 305 8.96 15.30 3.15
C LEU A 305 9.51 16.57 3.78
N LEU A 306 10.30 16.46 4.85
CA LEU A 306 10.91 17.60 5.50
C LEU A 306 11.84 18.35 4.54
N SER A 307 12.68 17.63 3.81
CA SER A 307 13.56 18.21 2.78
C SER A 307 12.75 18.88 1.67
N GLY A 308 11.64 18.29 1.24
CA GLY A 308 10.73 18.86 0.26
C GLY A 308 10.10 20.17 0.71
N ALA A 309 9.65 20.26 1.96
CA ALA A 309 9.12 21.50 2.55
C ALA A 309 10.16 22.63 2.52
N PHE A 310 11.41 22.30 2.90
CA PHE A 310 12.53 23.24 2.90
C PHE A 310 12.85 23.75 1.47
N VAL A 311 12.96 22.83 0.52
CA VAL A 311 13.26 23.15 -0.87
C VAL A 311 12.15 23.97 -1.51
N ALA A 312 10.87 23.66 -1.26
CA ALA A 312 9.76 24.45 -1.76
C ALA A 312 9.77 25.89 -1.22
N SER A 313 10.04 26.03 0.08
CA SER A 313 10.15 27.34 0.73
C SER A 313 11.29 28.18 0.13
N LEU A 314 12.47 27.61 -0.06
CA LEU A 314 13.62 28.28 -0.70
C LEU A 314 13.36 28.60 -2.17
N ALA A 315 12.77 27.66 -2.92
CA ALA A 315 12.47 27.89 -4.33
C ALA A 315 11.44 29.00 -4.53
N ALA A 316 10.49 29.16 -3.59
CA ALA A 316 9.52 30.24 -3.63
C ALA A 316 10.16 31.63 -3.41
N THR A 317 11.11 31.76 -2.51
CA THR A 317 11.85 33.02 -2.33
C THR A 317 12.65 33.39 -3.58
N TYR A 318 13.20 32.39 -4.28
CA TYR A 318 13.88 32.61 -5.54
C TYR A 318 12.91 33.06 -6.66
N GLY A 319 11.76 32.36 -6.78
CA GLY A 319 10.69 32.72 -7.71
C GLY A 319 10.13 34.12 -7.46
N GLY A 320 9.91 34.47 -6.18
CA GLY A 320 9.46 35.79 -5.76
C GLY A 320 10.44 36.91 -6.14
N ARG A 321 11.74 36.72 -5.90
CA ARG A 321 12.78 37.67 -6.33
C ARG A 321 12.80 37.90 -7.84
N GLN A 322 12.70 36.84 -8.63
CA GLN A 322 12.60 36.98 -10.09
C GLN A 322 11.30 37.65 -10.55
N ARG A 323 10.24 37.59 -9.76
CA ARG A 323 8.99 38.28 -10.00
C ARG A 323 9.14 39.79 -9.81
N ASP A 324 9.90 40.21 -8.80
CA ASP A 324 10.01 41.59 -8.36
C ASP A 324 11.16 42.34 -9.07
N ALA A 325 12.11 41.61 -9.68
CA ALA A 325 13.14 42.15 -10.58
C ALA A 325 12.55 42.58 -11.93
#